data_c216a6fe236ef60e483361d353489a28
#
_entry.id   c216a6fe236ef60e483361d353489a28
#
_cell.length_a   1.000
_cell.length_b   1.000
_cell.length_c   1.000
_cell.angle_alpha   90.00
_cell.angle_beta   90.00
_cell.angle_gamma   90.00
#
_symmetry.space_group_name_H-M   'P 1'
#
loop_
_entity.id
_entity.type
_entity.pdbx_description
1 polymer ?
#
loop_
_entity_poly.entity_id
_entity_poly.type
_entity_poly.pdbx_seq_one_letter_code
_entity_poly.pdbx_strand_id
1 'polypeptide(L)'
;MTDRSDSCTLHLDVSGRVQGVGYREALRAEALRLGVRGWVRNRYDGSVEAVIQGPRAAVERLVVWARRGPPAARVTQLEARPDCGGFDRPYAGFERLPSA
;
A
#
# COMPACT_ATOMS: atom_id res chain seq x y z
N MET A 1 -12.44 6.77 21.61
CA MET A 1 -12.15 5.36 21.73
C MET A 1 -11.94 4.76 20.35
N THR A 2 -10.88 4.02 20.20
CA THR A 2 -10.62 3.38 18.92
C THR A 2 -11.48 2.14 18.80
N ASP A 3 -12.29 2.11 17.75
CA ASP A 3 -13.14 0.97 17.47
C ASP A 3 -12.41 0.04 16.52
N ARG A 4 -12.32 -1.24 16.85
CA ARG A 4 -11.70 -2.24 15.99
C ARG A 4 -12.40 -2.35 14.64
N SER A 5 -13.70 -2.08 14.61
CA SER A 5 -14.47 -2.11 13.37
C SER A 5 -14.02 -1.03 12.40
N ASP A 6 -13.28 -0.01 12.87
CA ASP A 6 -12.75 1.03 12.01
C ASP A 6 -11.44 0.63 11.31
N SER A 7 -10.85 -0.47 11.74
CA SER A 7 -9.64 -0.98 11.09
C SER A 7 -9.99 -1.68 9.79
N CYS A 8 -9.19 -1.50 8.76
CA CYS A 8 -9.39 -2.20 7.51
C CYS A 8 -8.07 -2.64 6.91
N THR A 9 -8.14 -3.66 6.06
CA THR A 9 -7.00 -4.18 5.33
C THR A 9 -7.37 -4.16 3.84
N LEU A 10 -6.53 -3.53 3.04
CA LEU A 10 -6.72 -3.47 1.60
C LEU A 10 -5.53 -4.11 0.89
N HIS A 11 -5.82 -4.77 -0.21
CA HIS A 11 -4.81 -5.28 -1.14
C HIS A 11 -4.78 -4.36 -2.35
N LEU A 12 -3.59 -3.83 -2.66
CA LEU A 12 -3.41 -2.88 -3.75
C LEU A 12 -2.62 -3.52 -4.89
N ASP A 13 -3.07 -3.30 -6.12
CA ASP A 13 -2.31 -3.58 -7.33
C ASP A 13 -2.14 -2.26 -8.07
N VAL A 14 -0.89 -1.85 -8.32
CA VAL A 14 -0.57 -0.56 -8.91
C VAL A 14 0.18 -0.79 -10.21
N SER A 15 -0.33 -0.25 -11.29
CA SER A 15 0.25 -0.40 -12.63
C SER A 15 0.66 0.96 -13.19
N GLY A 16 1.56 0.92 -14.16
CA GLY A 16 2.10 2.10 -14.80
C GLY A 16 3.60 2.17 -14.62
N ARG A 17 4.15 3.38 -14.65
CA ARG A 17 5.56 3.58 -14.39
C ARG A 17 5.76 3.71 -12.89
N VAL A 18 5.91 2.56 -12.23
CA VAL A 18 5.95 2.49 -10.77
C VAL A 18 7.19 1.76 -10.25
N GLN A 19 8.00 1.17 -11.12
CA GLN A 19 9.27 0.55 -10.73
C GLN A 19 10.43 1.40 -11.23
N GLY A 20 11.51 1.46 -10.45
CA GLY A 20 12.67 2.25 -10.80
C GLY A 20 12.50 3.76 -10.60
N VAL A 21 11.44 4.17 -9.91
CA VAL A 21 11.10 5.58 -9.70
C VAL A 21 10.95 5.92 -8.21
N GLY A 22 11.34 5.01 -7.32
CA GLY A 22 11.24 5.24 -5.88
C GLY A 22 9.86 5.03 -5.30
N TYR A 23 8.97 4.35 -6.01
CA TYR A 23 7.57 4.22 -5.58
C TYR A 23 7.45 3.45 -4.26
N ARG A 24 8.14 2.31 -4.13
CA ARG A 24 8.05 1.47 -2.92
C ARG A 24 8.54 2.20 -1.67
N GLU A 25 9.70 2.88 -1.78
CA GLU A 25 10.23 3.63 -0.64
C GLU A 25 9.33 4.79 -0.26
N ALA A 26 8.80 5.50 -1.25
CA ALA A 26 7.90 6.62 -0.99
C ALA A 26 6.59 6.15 -0.36
N LEU A 27 6.04 5.04 -0.84
CA LEU A 27 4.83 4.45 -0.26
C LEU A 27 5.08 4.04 1.19
N ARG A 28 6.21 3.39 1.45
CA ARG A 28 6.56 2.97 2.80
C ARG A 28 6.68 4.16 3.73
N ALA A 29 7.36 5.23 3.28
CA ALA A 29 7.50 6.43 4.09
C ALA A 29 6.16 7.06 4.42
N GLU A 30 5.27 7.12 3.44
CA GLU A 30 3.95 7.68 3.64
C GLU A 30 3.11 6.80 4.57
N ALA A 31 3.21 5.48 4.43
CA ALA A 31 2.52 4.55 5.32
C ALA A 31 2.96 4.74 6.77
N LEU A 32 4.27 4.84 6.99
CA LEU A 32 4.80 5.06 8.33
C LEU A 32 4.33 6.38 8.91
N ARG A 33 4.29 7.43 8.08
CA ARG A 33 3.81 8.74 8.52
C ARG A 33 2.33 8.70 8.94
N LEU A 34 1.54 7.91 8.24
CA LEU A 34 0.10 7.78 8.51
C LEU A 34 -0.25 6.74 9.57
N GLY A 35 0.74 5.98 10.03
CA GLY A 35 0.49 4.90 10.98
C GLY A 35 -0.15 3.68 10.34
N VAL A 36 0.03 3.51 9.04
CA VAL A 36 -0.47 2.34 8.30
C VAL A 36 0.59 1.25 8.32
N ARG A 37 0.16 0.01 8.50
CA ARG A 37 1.03 -1.16 8.56
C ARG A 37 0.81 -2.03 7.33
N GLY A 38 1.72 -2.94 7.07
CA GLY A 38 1.62 -3.86 5.96
C GLY A 38 2.94 -4.06 5.25
N TRP A 39 2.88 -4.16 3.91
CA TRP A 39 4.08 -4.38 3.12
C TRP A 39 3.85 -3.94 1.67
N VAL A 40 4.97 -3.79 0.93
CA VAL A 40 4.97 -3.44 -0.49
C VAL A 40 6.07 -4.22 -1.19
N ARG A 41 5.83 -4.63 -2.43
CA ARG A 41 6.84 -5.30 -3.24
C ARG A 41 6.63 -5.02 -4.73
N ASN A 42 7.71 -5.12 -5.50
CA ASN A 42 7.61 -5.15 -6.95
C ASN A 42 7.16 -6.54 -7.40
N ARG A 43 6.43 -6.56 -8.50
CA ARG A 43 6.16 -7.83 -9.21
C ARG A 43 7.01 -7.88 -10.47
N TYR A 44 7.27 -9.11 -10.94
CA TYR A 44 8.06 -9.30 -12.15
C TYR A 44 7.36 -8.78 -13.41
N ASP A 45 6.05 -8.59 -13.36
CA ASP A 45 5.30 -8.05 -14.49
C ASP A 45 5.39 -6.51 -14.60
N GLY A 46 6.14 -5.87 -13.73
CA GLY A 46 6.31 -4.42 -13.74
C GLY A 46 5.39 -3.67 -12.79
N SER A 47 4.41 -4.33 -12.20
CA SER A 47 3.49 -3.70 -11.26
C SER A 47 4.07 -3.68 -9.85
N VAL A 48 3.37 -2.96 -8.96
CA VAL A 48 3.66 -2.95 -7.53
C VAL A 48 2.46 -3.51 -6.80
N GLU A 49 2.71 -4.35 -5.82
CA GLU A 49 1.68 -4.93 -4.98
C GLU A 49 1.90 -4.48 -3.55
N ALA A 50 0.83 -4.18 -2.84
CA ALA A 50 0.92 -3.78 -1.44
C ALA A 50 -0.28 -4.29 -0.66
N VAL A 51 -0.05 -4.54 0.63
CA VAL A 51 -1.13 -4.76 1.61
C VAL A 51 -1.00 -3.64 2.62
N ILE A 52 -2.09 -2.94 2.87
CA ILE A 52 -2.12 -1.81 3.79
C ILE A 52 -3.22 -2.04 4.82
N GLN A 53 -2.87 -1.79 6.09
CA GLN A 53 -3.75 -2.09 7.21
C GLN A 53 -3.66 -0.98 8.25
N GLY A 54 -4.80 -0.57 8.76
CA GLY A 54 -4.85 0.44 9.81
C GLY A 54 -6.23 1.05 9.94
N PRO A 55 -6.33 2.17 10.67
CA PRO A 55 -7.59 2.90 10.75
C PRO A 55 -8.07 3.28 9.35
N ARG A 56 -9.36 3.16 9.11
CA ARG A 56 -9.94 3.40 7.78
C ARG A 56 -9.52 4.74 7.20
N ALA A 57 -9.57 5.81 7.99
CA ALA A 57 -9.21 7.14 7.50
C ALA A 57 -7.75 7.20 7.04
N ALA A 58 -6.84 6.57 7.77
CA ALA A 58 -5.43 6.55 7.40
C ALA A 58 -5.20 5.72 6.14
N VAL A 59 -5.86 4.56 6.05
CA VAL A 59 -5.76 3.69 4.87
C VAL A 59 -6.28 4.41 3.64
N GLU A 60 -7.40 5.13 3.76
CA GLU A 60 -7.96 5.88 2.64
C GLU A 60 -7.03 6.99 2.18
N ARG A 61 -6.38 7.68 3.12
CA ARG A 61 -5.38 8.70 2.77
C ARG A 61 -4.21 8.10 2.01
N LEU A 62 -3.77 6.92 2.43
CA LEU A 62 -2.67 6.26 1.74
C LEU A 62 -3.06 5.85 0.32
N VAL A 63 -4.30 5.40 0.12
CA VAL A 63 -4.78 5.08 -1.22
C VAL A 63 -4.78 6.32 -2.11
N VAL A 64 -5.24 7.45 -1.60
CA VAL A 64 -5.23 8.71 -2.37
C VAL A 64 -3.82 9.07 -2.78
N TRP A 65 -2.86 8.97 -1.85
CA TRP A 65 -1.46 9.23 -2.17
C TRP A 65 -0.93 8.24 -3.20
N ALA A 66 -1.29 6.96 -3.04
CA ALA A 66 -0.78 5.90 -3.89
C ALA A 66 -1.22 6.04 -5.35
N ARG A 67 -2.39 6.63 -5.57
CA ARG A 67 -2.88 6.87 -6.94
C ARG A 67 -2.03 7.87 -7.69
N ARG A 68 -1.33 8.73 -6.98
CA ARG A 68 -0.41 9.71 -7.57
C ARG A 68 1.03 9.23 -7.52
N GLY A 69 1.45 8.74 -6.36
CA GLY A 69 2.83 8.31 -6.15
C GLY A 69 3.82 9.48 -6.08
N PRO A 70 5.12 9.18 -6.08
CA PRO A 70 6.16 10.20 -6.09
C PRO A 70 6.22 10.89 -7.46
N PRO A 71 6.94 12.04 -7.56
CA PRO A 71 6.92 12.83 -8.79
C PRO A 71 7.33 12.10 -10.05
N ALA A 72 8.26 11.14 -9.95
CA ALA A 72 8.75 10.41 -11.13
C ALA A 72 7.83 9.26 -11.53
N ALA A 73 6.83 8.93 -10.73
CA ALA A 73 5.92 7.84 -11.03
C ALA A 73 4.79 8.30 -11.94
N ARG A 74 4.26 7.35 -12.72
CA ARG A 74 3.05 7.55 -13.49
C ARG A 74 2.14 6.35 -13.26
N VAL A 75 1.19 6.53 -12.35
CA VAL A 75 0.22 5.49 -12.05
C VAL A 75 -0.89 5.54 -13.09
N THR A 76 -1.04 4.46 -13.84
CA THR A 76 -2.10 4.37 -14.86
C THR A 76 -3.33 3.67 -14.32
N GLN A 77 -3.15 2.80 -13.31
CA GLN A 77 -4.27 2.09 -12.71
C GLN A 77 -3.89 1.68 -11.29
N LEU A 78 -4.82 1.82 -10.37
CA LEU A 78 -4.69 1.29 -9.02
C LEU A 78 -5.98 0.60 -8.66
N GLU A 79 -5.88 -0.67 -8.30
CA GLU A 79 -7.01 -1.42 -7.76
C GLU A 79 -6.80 -1.62 -6.28
N ALA A 80 -7.80 -1.25 -5.50
CA ALA A 80 -7.80 -1.43 -4.06
C ALA A 80 -8.98 -2.31 -3.70
N ARG A 81 -8.71 -3.47 -3.12
CA ARG A 81 -9.74 -4.43 -2.75
C ARG A 81 -9.67 -4.72 -1.27
N PRO A 82 -10.82 -4.81 -0.60
CA PRO A 82 -10.82 -5.31 0.77
C PRO A 82 -10.23 -6.72 0.79
N ASP A 83 -9.37 -6.96 1.77
CA ASP A 83 -8.79 -8.28 1.93
C ASP A 83 -9.33 -8.90 3.21
N CYS A 84 -10.09 -9.94 3.09
CA CYS A 84 -10.59 -10.72 4.21
C CYS A 84 -10.10 -12.16 4.14
N GLY A 85 -9.03 -12.38 3.37
CA GLY A 85 -8.44 -13.70 3.16
C GLY A 85 -7.04 -13.81 3.72
N GLY A 86 -6.12 -14.28 2.90
CA GLY A 86 -4.78 -14.66 3.33
C GLY A 86 -3.90 -13.55 3.85
N PHE A 87 -4.18 -12.29 3.49
CA PHE A 87 -3.37 -11.17 3.95
C PHE A 87 -4.01 -10.39 5.09
N ASP A 88 -5.22 -10.74 5.53
CA ASP A 88 -5.90 -10.03 6.60
C ASP A 88 -5.46 -10.61 7.94
N ARG A 89 -4.27 -10.22 8.36
CA ARG A 89 -3.65 -10.61 9.62
C ARG A 89 -2.95 -9.39 10.20
N PRO A 90 -2.65 -9.36 11.50
CA PRO A 90 -1.96 -8.20 12.09
C PRO A 90 -0.56 -8.03 11.52
N TYR A 91 -0.20 -6.78 11.25
CA TYR A 91 1.15 -6.39 10.83
C TYR A 91 1.74 -5.47 11.88
N ALA A 92 3.05 -5.61 12.13
CA ALA A 92 3.73 -4.84 13.16
C ALA A 92 4.34 -3.54 12.64
N GLY A 93 4.64 -3.47 11.35
CA GLY A 93 5.26 -2.31 10.74
C GLY A 93 4.95 -2.28 9.26
N PHE A 94 5.76 -1.56 8.49
CA PHE A 94 5.60 -1.52 7.05
C PHE A 94 6.91 -1.94 6.38
N GLU A 95 6.89 -3.02 5.64
CA GLU A 95 8.09 -3.65 5.09
C GLU A 95 8.14 -3.59 3.57
N ARG A 96 9.36 -3.52 3.04
CA ARG A 96 9.59 -3.77 1.63
C ARG A 96 9.99 -5.24 1.49
N LEU A 97 9.22 -5.96 0.70
CA LEU A 97 9.51 -7.37 0.45
C LEU A 97 10.26 -7.54 -0.87
N PRO A 98 10.96 -8.68 -1.05
CA PRO A 98 11.58 -8.99 -2.32
C PRO A 98 10.55 -9.06 -3.44
N SER A 99 11.02 -8.85 -4.68
CA SER A 99 10.16 -8.96 -5.86
C SER A 99 9.59 -10.36 -6.01
N ALA A 100 8.41 -10.41 -6.54
CA ALA A 100 7.70 -11.68 -6.70
C ALA A 100 7.01 -11.80 -8.05
#